data_bb39632bc21d1225825b49e3ba645369
#
_entry.id   bb39632bc21d1225825b49e3ba645369
#
_cell.length_a   1.000
_cell.length_b   1.000
_cell.length_c   1.000
_cell.angle_alpha   90.00
_cell.angle_beta   90.00
_cell.angle_gamma   90.00
#
_symmetry.space_group_name_H-M   'P 1'
#
loop_
_entity.id
_entity.type
_entity.pdbx_description
1 polymer ?
#
loop_
_entity_poly.entity_id
_entity_poly.type
_entity_poly.pdbx_seq_one_letter_code
_entity_poly.pdbx_strand_id
1 'polypeptide(L)'
;TDRRYNSQGLVKHADGSISFYDNQTDNYTQINNQLIVNHRFNARWTLNVTGHYTYGSGYYNQYKNGQTLSEYGIAPIPTDDPNEPITESNLIRRKSMDNHFGGVVASANYTRGRVQLALGGAGNVYDGGHWGNVMSVVDAPGFPRHEYYRNASTKYDANVFAKINWEAARGLNLYADLQYRFIRHNITGTNDNFNSTTSALQELDIHRTYHFFNPKAGVNYTFARNHKVYVSFAVAQKEPTRSNFTDTKNGEYPTSERLYDWEFGYLFHNDRFEAGVNFYYMSYKDQLVATGELSDTGQELSRNIPDSYRRGIELSASLNIARWFSLGANATLSQNRIENYTEYVSEYDADWNYLGEKELYLGTSTLSYSPSVIAGVLLDFHVKGFSALLHTQY
;
A
#
# COMPACT_ATOMS: atom_id res chain seq x y z
N THR A 1 -6.93 15.72 -25.28
CA THR A 1 -5.78 16.64 -25.35
C THR A 1 -4.90 16.50 -24.12
N ASP A 2 -5.46 16.39 -22.93
CA ASP A 2 -4.73 16.47 -21.66
C ASP A 2 -3.96 15.19 -21.28
N ARG A 3 -4.23 14.07 -21.94
CA ARG A 3 -3.52 12.79 -21.71
C ARG A 3 -2.03 12.80 -22.05
N ARG A 4 -1.58 13.79 -22.81
CA ARG A 4 -0.17 13.95 -23.21
C ARG A 4 0.53 15.09 -22.45
N TYR A 5 -0.21 15.82 -21.61
CA TYR A 5 0.35 16.89 -20.83
C TYR A 5 0.99 16.35 -19.56
N ASN A 6 2.28 16.57 -19.40
CA ASN A 6 3.02 16.26 -18.20
C ASN A 6 3.76 17.52 -17.74
N SER A 7 3.24 18.17 -16.69
CA SER A 7 3.84 19.38 -16.13
C SER A 7 5.24 19.16 -15.57
N GLN A 8 5.58 17.94 -15.20
CA GLN A 8 6.90 17.57 -14.68
C GLN A 8 8.01 17.68 -15.74
N GLY A 9 7.66 17.52 -17.02
CA GLY A 9 8.59 17.65 -18.13
C GLY A 9 8.48 18.97 -18.90
N LEU A 10 7.75 19.94 -18.35
CA LEU A 10 7.53 21.22 -19.01
C LEU A 10 8.83 22.04 -19.03
N VAL A 11 9.29 22.39 -20.23
CA VAL A 11 10.42 23.28 -20.48
C VAL A 11 9.88 24.63 -20.94
N LYS A 12 10.11 25.69 -20.15
CA LYS A 12 9.77 27.08 -20.54
C LYS A 12 10.98 27.72 -21.15
N HIS A 13 10.84 28.23 -22.37
CA HIS A 13 11.90 28.95 -23.08
C HIS A 13 11.80 30.45 -22.83
N ALA A 14 12.92 31.18 -23.03
CA ALA A 14 13.00 32.63 -22.82
C ALA A 14 12.06 33.44 -23.75
N ASP A 15 11.69 32.89 -24.91
CA ASP A 15 10.75 33.48 -25.86
C ASP A 15 9.28 33.24 -25.49
N GLY A 16 9.01 32.60 -24.34
CA GLY A 16 7.68 32.24 -23.87
C GLY A 16 7.11 30.97 -24.49
N SER A 17 7.82 30.32 -25.40
CA SER A 17 7.41 29.03 -25.95
C SER A 17 7.55 27.89 -24.91
N ILE A 18 6.80 26.80 -25.10
CA ILE A 18 6.86 25.62 -24.24
C ILE A 18 7.24 24.42 -25.09
N SER A 19 8.12 23.59 -24.53
CA SER A 19 8.38 22.24 -25.02
C SER A 19 8.30 21.25 -23.87
N PHE A 20 8.47 19.96 -24.17
CA PHE A 20 8.47 18.92 -23.15
C PHE A 20 9.76 18.11 -23.27
N TYR A 21 10.30 17.73 -22.12
CA TYR A 21 11.44 16.83 -22.06
C TYR A 21 11.00 15.41 -22.45
N ASP A 22 11.58 14.85 -23.49
CA ASP A 22 11.14 13.60 -24.12
C ASP A 22 11.48 12.35 -23.31
N ASN A 23 12.43 12.44 -22.38
CA ASN A 23 13.00 11.27 -21.70
C ASN A 23 12.55 11.12 -20.25
N GLN A 24 11.31 11.51 -19.95
CA GLN A 24 10.66 11.23 -18.66
C GLN A 24 10.00 9.83 -18.67
N THR A 25 10.80 8.82 -18.90
CA THR A 25 10.36 7.43 -18.93
C THR A 25 10.83 6.71 -17.67
N ASP A 26 9.97 5.82 -17.16
CA ASP A 26 10.33 4.87 -16.13
C ASP A 26 10.97 3.64 -16.77
N ASN A 27 12.20 3.36 -16.37
CA ASN A 27 12.98 2.23 -16.86
C ASN A 27 13.19 1.26 -15.70
N TYR A 28 12.55 0.10 -15.76
CA TYR A 28 12.67 -0.90 -14.72
C TYR A 28 12.83 -2.31 -15.30
N THR A 29 13.80 -3.03 -14.77
CA THR A 29 14.05 -4.45 -15.11
C THR A 29 13.85 -5.28 -13.87
N GLN A 30 13.07 -6.35 -13.96
CA GLN A 30 12.85 -7.29 -12.87
C GLN A 30 13.08 -8.72 -13.35
N ILE A 31 13.84 -9.47 -12.57
CA ILE A 31 14.13 -10.89 -12.81
C ILE A 31 13.60 -11.68 -11.61
N ASN A 32 12.63 -12.56 -11.86
CA ASN A 32 12.02 -13.40 -10.84
C ASN A 32 12.43 -14.86 -11.04
N ASN A 33 12.90 -15.49 -9.96
CA ASN A 33 13.24 -16.89 -9.91
C ASN A 33 12.45 -17.57 -8.80
N GLN A 34 11.88 -18.74 -9.08
CA GLN A 34 11.15 -19.52 -8.09
C GLN A 34 11.49 -21.00 -8.25
N LEU A 35 11.68 -21.67 -7.11
CA LEU A 35 11.80 -23.13 -7.02
C LEU A 35 10.65 -23.64 -6.13
N ILE A 36 9.74 -24.40 -6.71
CA ILE A 36 8.56 -24.91 -6.04
C ILE A 36 8.71 -26.43 -5.88
N VAL A 37 8.63 -26.89 -4.64
CA VAL A 37 8.66 -28.31 -4.29
C VAL A 37 7.36 -28.67 -3.57
N ASN A 38 6.61 -29.58 -4.16
CA ASN A 38 5.41 -30.14 -3.56
C ASN A 38 5.64 -31.64 -3.34
N HIS A 39 5.52 -32.11 -2.11
CA HIS A 39 5.71 -33.50 -1.76
C HIS A 39 4.54 -34.05 -0.99
N ARG A 40 4.01 -35.17 -1.43
CA ARG A 40 2.95 -35.90 -0.71
C ARG A 40 3.55 -37.12 -0.04
N PHE A 41 3.73 -37.07 1.28
CA PHE A 41 4.29 -38.17 2.06
C PHE A 41 3.32 -39.38 2.10
N ASN A 42 2.02 -39.08 2.21
CA ASN A 42 0.96 -40.12 2.25
C ASN A 42 -0.41 -39.46 1.99
N ALA A 43 -1.47 -40.20 2.13
CA ALA A 43 -2.84 -39.71 1.92
C ALA A 43 -3.26 -38.56 2.88
N ARG A 44 -2.50 -38.30 3.93
CA ARG A 44 -2.83 -37.31 4.98
C ARG A 44 -1.91 -36.12 5.00
N TRP A 45 -0.64 -36.28 4.62
CA TRP A 45 0.38 -35.24 4.74
C TRP A 45 0.89 -34.78 3.38
N THR A 46 0.87 -33.46 3.18
CA THR A 46 1.54 -32.81 2.06
C THR A 46 2.47 -31.70 2.58
N LEU A 47 3.60 -31.52 1.93
CA LEU A 47 4.57 -30.46 2.18
C LEU A 47 4.67 -29.61 0.91
N ASN A 48 4.62 -28.29 1.07
CA ASN A 48 4.89 -27.33 0.02
C ASN A 48 6.05 -26.44 0.50
N VAL A 49 7.07 -26.29 -0.32
CA VAL A 49 8.20 -25.41 -0.08
C VAL A 49 8.45 -24.61 -1.34
N THR A 50 8.55 -23.31 -1.21
CA THR A 50 8.88 -22.41 -2.31
C THR A 50 10.06 -21.52 -1.88
N GLY A 51 11.17 -21.65 -2.59
CA GLY A 51 12.25 -20.69 -2.57
C GLY A 51 12.04 -19.65 -3.66
N HIS A 52 12.27 -18.38 -3.39
CA HIS A 52 12.16 -17.32 -4.37
C HIS A 52 13.31 -16.32 -4.26
N TYR A 53 13.65 -15.74 -5.41
CA TYR A 53 14.61 -14.65 -5.49
C TYR A 53 14.23 -13.71 -6.63
N THR A 54 14.14 -12.44 -6.31
CA THR A 54 13.85 -11.36 -7.27
C THR A 54 14.98 -10.35 -7.22
N TYR A 55 15.50 -10.01 -8.37
CA TYR A 55 16.35 -8.84 -8.57
C TYR A 55 15.58 -7.79 -9.34
N GLY A 56 15.63 -6.54 -8.90
CA GLY A 56 15.04 -5.40 -9.56
C GLY A 56 16.03 -4.26 -9.66
N SER A 57 16.04 -3.54 -10.79
CA SER A 57 16.85 -2.33 -10.96
C SER A 57 16.18 -1.40 -11.95
N GLY A 58 16.19 -0.11 -11.65
CA GLY A 58 15.57 0.86 -12.52
C GLY A 58 15.93 2.30 -12.20
N TYR A 59 15.50 3.18 -13.08
CA TYR A 59 15.65 4.62 -12.93
C TYR A 59 14.61 5.38 -13.73
N TYR A 60 14.37 6.62 -13.35
CA TYR A 60 13.67 7.60 -14.17
C TYR A 60 14.38 8.95 -14.13
N ASN A 61 14.23 9.71 -15.22
CA ASN A 61 14.76 11.06 -15.32
C ASN A 61 13.62 12.08 -15.11
N GLN A 62 13.96 13.23 -14.55
CA GLN A 62 13.05 14.36 -14.42
C GLN A 62 13.77 15.64 -14.88
N TYR A 63 13.09 16.42 -15.72
CA TYR A 63 13.48 17.79 -15.97
C TYR A 63 12.85 18.68 -14.89
N LYS A 64 13.66 19.48 -14.21
CA LYS A 64 13.24 20.37 -13.13
C LYS A 64 13.58 21.80 -13.52
N ASN A 65 12.57 22.69 -13.45
CA ASN A 65 12.75 24.11 -13.72
C ASN A 65 13.18 24.84 -12.46
N GLY A 66 14.09 25.84 -12.59
CA GLY A 66 14.44 26.80 -11.56
C GLY A 66 14.81 26.15 -10.24
N GLN A 67 15.84 25.30 -10.24
CA GLN A 67 16.24 24.58 -9.03
C GLN A 67 17.44 25.25 -8.38
N THR A 68 17.35 25.49 -7.08
CA THR A 68 18.46 25.99 -6.27
C THR A 68 19.53 24.90 -6.14
N LEU A 69 20.73 25.15 -6.63
CA LEU A 69 21.80 24.14 -6.71
C LEU A 69 22.25 23.63 -5.34
N SER A 70 22.19 24.45 -4.29
CA SER A 70 22.55 24.06 -2.93
C SER A 70 21.61 22.96 -2.37
N GLU A 71 20.37 22.84 -2.83
CA GLU A 71 19.46 21.76 -2.45
C GLU A 71 19.93 20.39 -2.96
N TYR A 72 20.80 20.41 -3.95
CA TYR A 72 21.46 19.21 -4.51
C TYR A 72 22.91 19.08 -4.03
N GLY A 73 23.33 19.85 -3.02
CA GLY A 73 24.71 19.84 -2.53
C GLY A 73 25.74 20.37 -3.53
N ILE A 74 25.28 21.13 -4.53
CA ILE A 74 26.16 21.75 -5.54
C ILE A 74 26.49 23.16 -5.08
N ALA A 75 27.80 23.46 -4.95
CA ALA A 75 28.26 24.81 -4.67
C ALA A 75 27.96 25.77 -5.84
N PRO A 76 27.85 27.08 -5.60
CA PRO A 76 27.72 28.07 -6.67
C PRO A 76 28.77 27.84 -7.78
N ILE A 77 28.30 27.72 -9.01
CA ILE A 77 29.16 27.42 -10.16
C ILE A 77 29.75 28.74 -10.68
N PRO A 78 31.09 28.88 -10.76
CA PRO A 78 31.71 30.09 -11.26
C PRO A 78 31.33 30.39 -12.72
N THR A 79 31.16 31.68 -13.02
CA THR A 79 31.00 32.21 -14.39
C THR A 79 32.19 33.10 -14.75
N ASP A 80 32.15 33.70 -15.94
CA ASP A 80 33.15 34.72 -16.35
C ASP A 80 33.10 35.98 -15.47
N ASP A 81 31.94 36.29 -14.86
CA ASP A 81 31.80 37.30 -13.83
C ASP A 81 31.84 36.67 -12.43
N PRO A 82 32.88 36.93 -11.62
CA PRO A 82 32.99 36.38 -10.26
C PRO A 82 31.88 36.82 -9.31
N ASN A 83 31.14 37.90 -9.62
CA ASN A 83 30.06 38.42 -8.79
C ASN A 83 28.69 37.76 -9.12
N GLU A 84 28.61 37.02 -10.23
CA GLU A 84 27.38 36.40 -10.71
C GLU A 84 27.56 34.88 -10.89
N PRO A 85 27.87 34.13 -9.84
CA PRO A 85 27.92 32.65 -9.92
C PRO A 85 26.53 32.08 -10.15
N ILE A 86 26.44 30.96 -10.84
CA ILE A 86 25.18 30.23 -11.01
C ILE A 86 24.82 29.56 -9.70
N THR A 87 23.74 29.97 -9.07
CA THR A 87 23.17 29.40 -7.84
C THR A 87 21.86 28.70 -8.08
N GLU A 88 21.21 28.96 -9.20
CA GLU A 88 19.94 28.39 -9.63
C GLU A 88 20.01 28.02 -11.12
N SER A 89 19.44 26.90 -11.51
CA SER A 89 19.38 26.47 -12.91
C SER A 89 18.28 25.48 -13.14
N ASN A 90 17.86 25.31 -14.38
CA ASN A 90 17.15 24.14 -14.81
C ASN A 90 18.10 22.94 -14.81
N LEU A 91 17.62 21.78 -14.42
CA LEU A 91 18.45 20.58 -14.37
C LEU A 91 17.69 19.31 -14.77
N ILE A 92 18.46 18.31 -15.19
CA ILE A 92 17.97 16.96 -15.35
C ILE A 92 18.49 16.13 -14.18
N ARG A 93 17.58 15.62 -13.36
CA ARG A 93 17.92 14.68 -12.30
C ARG A 93 17.48 13.26 -12.66
N ARG A 94 18.23 12.28 -12.16
CA ARG A 94 17.90 10.87 -12.23
C ARG A 94 17.72 10.33 -10.84
N LYS A 95 16.60 9.66 -10.58
CA LYS A 95 16.40 8.83 -9.39
C LYS A 95 16.53 7.36 -9.79
N SER A 96 17.33 6.63 -9.08
CA SER A 96 17.67 5.23 -9.37
C SER A 96 17.42 4.36 -8.17
N MET A 97 17.12 3.10 -8.42
CA MET A 97 16.99 2.07 -7.39
C MET A 97 17.49 0.73 -7.89
N ASP A 98 17.97 -0.07 -6.97
CA ASP A 98 18.15 -1.51 -7.14
C ASP A 98 17.64 -2.25 -5.90
N ASN A 99 17.29 -3.52 -6.06
CA ASN A 99 16.85 -4.32 -4.94
C ASN A 99 17.06 -5.82 -5.16
N HIS A 100 17.26 -6.50 -4.05
CA HIS A 100 17.31 -7.94 -3.93
C HIS A 100 16.24 -8.37 -2.93
N PHE A 101 15.36 -9.27 -3.34
CA PHE A 101 14.34 -9.83 -2.48
C PHE A 101 14.34 -11.34 -2.59
N GLY A 102 14.59 -12.02 -1.49
CA GLY A 102 14.66 -13.47 -1.49
C GLY A 102 14.14 -14.08 -0.21
N GLY A 103 13.73 -15.34 -0.28
CA GLY A 103 13.20 -16.02 0.88
C GLY A 103 12.70 -17.43 0.60
N VAL A 104 12.15 -18.01 1.67
CA VAL A 104 11.55 -19.33 1.66
C VAL A 104 10.18 -19.27 2.33
N VAL A 105 9.19 -19.90 1.72
CA VAL A 105 7.85 -20.14 2.28
C VAL A 105 7.64 -21.64 2.36
N ALA A 106 7.22 -22.15 3.51
CA ALA A 106 6.95 -23.57 3.68
C ALA A 106 5.65 -23.81 4.44
N SER A 107 4.91 -24.86 4.04
CA SER A 107 3.74 -25.31 4.77
C SER A 107 3.58 -26.83 4.72
N ALA A 108 3.27 -27.43 5.86
CA ALA A 108 2.87 -28.81 6.00
C ALA A 108 1.37 -28.87 6.28
N ASN A 109 0.64 -29.60 5.45
CA ASN A 109 -0.81 -29.74 5.55
C ASN A 109 -1.18 -31.18 5.93
N TYR A 110 -2.04 -31.30 6.93
CA TYR A 110 -2.55 -32.57 7.41
C TYR A 110 -4.07 -32.62 7.29
N THR A 111 -4.57 -33.68 6.71
CA THR A 111 -6.03 -33.92 6.61
C THR A 111 -6.38 -35.33 7.08
N ARG A 112 -7.27 -35.44 8.06
CA ARG A 112 -7.80 -36.71 8.54
C ARG A 112 -9.25 -36.54 8.99
N GLY A 113 -10.14 -37.18 8.27
CA GLY A 113 -11.58 -37.16 8.61
C GLY A 113 -12.11 -35.73 8.64
N ARG A 114 -12.48 -35.28 9.83
CA ARG A 114 -13.07 -33.95 10.08
C ARG A 114 -12.06 -32.86 10.45
N VAL A 115 -10.78 -33.19 10.45
CA VAL A 115 -9.72 -32.27 10.87
C VAL A 115 -8.80 -31.94 9.69
N GLN A 116 -8.56 -30.66 9.47
CA GLN A 116 -7.55 -30.13 8.58
C GLN A 116 -6.62 -29.21 9.39
N LEU A 117 -5.33 -29.48 9.35
CA LEU A 117 -4.30 -28.70 10.01
C LEU A 117 -3.30 -28.19 8.96
N ALA A 118 -2.93 -26.92 9.04
CA ALA A 118 -1.82 -26.35 8.28
C ALA A 118 -0.84 -25.71 9.26
N LEU A 119 0.42 -26.13 9.18
CA LEU A 119 1.54 -25.54 9.91
C LEU A 119 2.50 -24.98 8.89
N GLY A 120 2.96 -23.76 9.09
CA GLY A 120 3.87 -23.16 8.11
C GLY A 120 4.54 -21.90 8.61
N GLY A 121 5.29 -21.32 7.70
CA GLY A 121 5.97 -20.05 7.92
C GLY A 121 6.70 -19.59 6.68
N ALA A 122 7.23 -18.37 6.79
CA ALA A 122 8.06 -17.76 5.77
C ALA A 122 9.21 -16.99 6.43
N GLY A 123 10.32 -16.89 5.71
CA GLY A 123 11.42 -15.99 6.04
C GLY A 123 11.90 -15.30 4.78
N ASN A 124 11.91 -13.97 4.77
CA ASN A 124 12.26 -13.17 3.61
C ASN A 124 13.26 -12.07 4.01
N VAL A 125 14.12 -11.72 3.08
CA VAL A 125 15.05 -10.60 3.19
C VAL A 125 14.88 -9.72 1.96
N TYR A 126 14.69 -8.44 2.19
CA TYR A 126 14.79 -7.39 1.19
C TYR A 126 16.02 -6.54 1.49
N ASP A 127 16.78 -6.24 0.46
CA ASP A 127 17.90 -5.29 0.48
C ASP A 127 17.82 -4.42 -0.76
N GLY A 128 17.78 -3.10 -0.60
CA GLY A 128 17.60 -2.18 -1.71
C GLY A 128 18.27 -0.84 -1.49
N GLY A 129 18.89 -0.33 -2.56
CA GLY A 129 19.51 0.98 -2.67
C GLY A 129 18.66 1.96 -3.42
N HIS A 130 18.68 3.24 -3.01
CA HIS A 130 18.05 4.35 -3.70
C HIS A 130 19.03 5.50 -3.75
N TRP A 131 19.24 6.09 -4.93
CA TRP A 131 20.16 7.21 -5.08
C TRP A 131 19.72 8.17 -6.20
N GLY A 132 20.12 9.43 -6.07
CA GLY A 132 19.83 10.47 -7.04
C GLY A 132 21.08 11.13 -7.59
N ASN A 133 21.04 11.41 -8.87
CA ASN A 133 22.11 12.13 -9.56
C ASN A 133 21.55 13.33 -10.33
N VAL A 134 22.22 14.46 -10.23
CA VAL A 134 22.10 15.54 -11.22
C VAL A 134 22.90 15.09 -12.45
N MET A 135 22.20 14.94 -13.57
CA MET A 135 22.78 14.45 -14.83
C MET A 135 23.31 15.58 -15.68
N SER A 136 22.66 16.74 -15.61
CA SER A 136 23.10 17.97 -16.28
C SER A 136 22.51 19.21 -15.59
N VAL A 137 23.24 20.31 -15.64
CA VAL A 137 22.83 21.67 -15.26
C VAL A 137 22.75 22.45 -16.55
N VAL A 138 21.59 23.08 -16.87
CA VAL A 138 21.35 23.68 -18.17
C VAL A 138 22.27 24.90 -18.41
N ASP A 139 22.41 25.74 -17.40
CA ASP A 139 23.20 26.96 -17.48
C ASP A 139 24.72 26.74 -17.27
N ALA A 140 25.13 25.49 -16.99
CA ALA A 140 26.53 25.09 -16.91
C ALA A 140 26.78 23.81 -17.74
N PRO A 141 26.81 23.96 -19.10
CA PRO A 141 27.09 22.83 -19.98
C PRO A 141 28.45 22.20 -19.68
N GLY A 142 28.48 20.88 -19.47
CA GLY A 142 29.70 20.16 -19.09
C GLY A 142 29.90 19.99 -17.59
N PHE A 143 28.97 20.46 -16.74
CA PHE A 143 28.97 20.13 -15.31
C PHE A 143 28.98 18.62 -15.11
N PRO A 144 29.88 18.07 -14.30
CA PRO A 144 29.99 16.64 -14.11
C PRO A 144 28.74 16.07 -13.42
N ARG A 145 28.42 14.80 -13.72
CA ARG A 145 27.38 14.09 -12.99
C ARG A 145 27.66 14.15 -11.49
N HIS A 146 26.65 14.57 -10.72
CA HIS A 146 26.75 14.76 -9.28
C HIS A 146 25.72 13.91 -8.54
N GLU A 147 26.17 13.02 -7.64
CA GLU A 147 25.27 12.28 -6.76
C GLU A 147 24.93 13.15 -5.55
N TYR A 148 23.64 13.40 -5.32
CA TYR A 148 23.21 14.30 -4.25
C TYR A 148 22.57 13.58 -3.07
N TYR A 149 22.04 12.37 -3.25
CA TYR A 149 21.59 11.55 -2.15
C TYR A 149 21.82 10.05 -2.40
N ARG A 150 21.95 9.32 -1.32
CA ARG A 150 21.98 7.85 -1.32
C ARG A 150 21.47 7.31 0.01
N ASN A 151 20.56 6.33 -0.06
CA ASN A 151 20.14 5.57 1.09
C ASN A 151 19.96 4.10 0.76
N ALA A 152 19.97 3.28 1.80
CA ALA A 152 19.73 1.86 1.71
C ALA A 152 18.63 1.44 2.68
N SER A 153 17.88 0.41 2.31
CA SER A 153 16.85 -0.18 3.14
C SER A 153 17.01 -1.70 3.19
N THR A 154 17.12 -2.24 4.39
CA THR A 154 17.15 -3.69 4.62
C THR A 154 15.97 -4.09 5.49
N LYS A 155 15.17 -5.05 5.02
CA LYS A 155 14.02 -5.57 5.75
C LYS A 155 14.07 -7.08 5.87
N TYR A 156 14.00 -7.56 7.10
CA TYR A 156 13.81 -8.96 7.45
C TYR A 156 12.36 -9.15 7.85
N ASP A 157 11.70 -10.16 7.31
CA ASP A 157 10.30 -10.50 7.58
C ASP A 157 10.20 -12.01 7.75
N ALA A 158 9.85 -12.45 8.94
CA ALA A 158 9.68 -13.86 9.24
C ALA A 158 8.35 -14.09 9.97
N ASN A 159 7.68 -15.17 9.62
CA ASN A 159 6.47 -15.57 10.32
C ASN A 159 6.37 -17.08 10.47
N VAL A 160 5.61 -17.47 11.49
CA VAL A 160 5.15 -18.85 11.68
C VAL A 160 3.66 -18.84 11.95
N PHE A 161 2.95 -19.85 11.46
CA PHE A 161 1.52 -19.97 11.69
C PHE A 161 1.08 -21.42 11.91
N ALA A 162 -0.03 -21.55 12.62
CA ALA A 162 -0.76 -22.79 12.80
C ALA A 162 -2.26 -22.53 12.57
N LYS A 163 -2.83 -23.22 11.62
CA LYS A 163 -4.25 -23.11 11.26
C LYS A 163 -4.95 -24.46 11.38
N ILE A 164 -6.10 -24.48 12.02
CA ILE A 164 -6.96 -25.66 12.14
C ILE A 164 -8.37 -25.35 11.63
N ASN A 165 -8.92 -26.27 10.86
CA ASN A 165 -10.34 -26.35 10.56
C ASN A 165 -10.85 -27.71 11.08
N TRP A 166 -11.90 -27.69 11.89
CA TRP A 166 -12.46 -28.86 12.52
C TRP A 166 -13.98 -28.88 12.38
N GLU A 167 -14.48 -29.90 11.70
CA GLU A 167 -15.90 -30.21 11.73
C GLU A 167 -16.23 -30.90 13.07
N ALA A 168 -16.55 -30.11 14.10
CA ALA A 168 -16.80 -30.56 15.45
C ALA A 168 -18.07 -31.44 15.56
N ALA A 169 -19.08 -31.08 14.75
CA ALA A 169 -20.31 -31.88 14.58
C ALA A 169 -20.80 -31.69 13.14
N ARG A 170 -21.82 -32.47 12.76
CA ARG A 170 -22.43 -32.36 11.44
C ARG A 170 -22.92 -30.93 11.20
N GLY A 171 -22.33 -30.24 10.21
CA GLY A 171 -22.64 -28.86 9.86
C GLY A 171 -21.99 -27.81 10.77
N LEU A 172 -21.37 -28.20 11.91
CA LEU A 172 -20.66 -27.28 12.80
C LEU A 172 -19.16 -27.32 12.52
N ASN A 173 -18.59 -26.22 12.01
CA ASN A 173 -17.17 -26.08 11.76
C ASN A 173 -16.58 -24.98 12.64
N LEU A 174 -15.46 -25.29 13.25
CA LEU A 174 -14.64 -24.40 14.03
C LEU A 174 -13.35 -24.17 13.28
N TYR A 175 -12.85 -22.93 13.26
CA TYR A 175 -11.51 -22.66 12.78
C TYR A 175 -10.74 -21.76 13.77
N ALA A 176 -9.43 -21.97 13.80
CA ALA A 176 -8.51 -21.07 14.46
C ALA A 176 -7.25 -20.94 13.59
N ASP A 177 -6.66 -19.75 13.59
CA ASP A 177 -5.43 -19.43 12.90
C ASP A 177 -4.60 -18.54 13.84
N LEU A 178 -3.43 -19.00 14.21
CA LEU A 178 -2.49 -18.28 15.06
C LEU A 178 -1.26 -17.97 14.22
N GLN A 179 -0.92 -16.70 14.09
CA GLN A 179 0.28 -16.27 13.40
C GLN A 179 1.10 -15.38 14.34
N TYR A 180 2.40 -15.64 14.37
CA TYR A 180 3.38 -14.73 14.89
C TYR A 180 4.28 -14.26 13.76
N ARG A 181 4.50 -12.94 13.66
CA ARG A 181 5.33 -12.30 12.62
C ARG A 181 6.35 -11.39 13.28
N PHE A 182 7.59 -11.55 12.88
CA PHE A 182 8.73 -10.73 13.26
C PHE A 182 9.17 -9.91 12.05
N ILE A 183 9.39 -8.61 12.25
CA ILE A 183 9.90 -7.72 11.21
C ILE A 183 11.01 -6.87 11.81
N ARG A 184 12.12 -6.75 11.09
CA ARG A 184 13.15 -5.76 11.35
C ARG A 184 13.36 -4.94 10.08
N HIS A 185 13.21 -3.63 10.17
CA HIS A 185 13.35 -2.70 9.05
C HIS A 185 14.36 -1.62 9.42
N ASN A 186 15.43 -1.52 8.64
CA ASN A 186 16.45 -0.50 8.77
C ASN A 186 16.50 0.32 7.49
N ILE A 187 16.56 1.65 7.63
CA ILE A 187 16.72 2.59 6.52
C ILE A 187 17.77 3.59 6.94
N THR A 188 18.86 3.71 6.18
CA THR A 188 20.00 4.55 6.55
C THR A 188 20.54 5.30 5.35
N GLY A 189 21.12 6.48 5.59
CA GLY A 189 21.72 7.35 4.58
C GLY A 189 20.93 8.61 4.33
N THR A 190 21.23 9.33 3.27
CA THR A 190 20.64 10.62 2.93
C THR A 190 19.44 10.43 1.99
N ASN A 191 18.34 11.12 2.25
CA ASN A 191 17.15 11.18 1.38
C ASN A 191 17.11 12.48 0.58
N ASP A 192 16.28 12.54 -0.47
CA ASP A 192 16.16 13.71 -1.36
C ASP A 192 15.21 14.81 -0.84
N ASN A 193 14.76 14.73 0.39
CA ASN A 193 13.96 15.77 1.03
C ASN A 193 14.89 16.84 1.61
N PHE A 194 14.86 18.04 1.03
CA PHE A 194 15.63 19.18 1.53
C PHE A 194 14.86 19.91 2.65
N ASN A 195 15.51 20.12 3.77
CA ASN A 195 14.98 20.89 4.88
C ASN A 195 15.55 22.31 4.84
N SER A 196 14.72 23.28 4.49
CA SER A 196 15.12 24.70 4.38
C SER A 196 15.57 25.31 5.73
N THR A 197 15.07 24.81 6.86
CA THR A 197 15.46 25.28 8.18
C THR A 197 16.87 24.89 8.55
N THR A 198 17.29 23.67 8.19
CA THR A 198 18.64 23.16 8.46
C THR A 198 19.58 23.35 7.28
N SER A 199 19.07 23.78 6.12
CA SER A 199 19.79 23.89 4.85
C SER A 199 20.53 22.59 4.47
N ALA A 200 19.90 21.44 4.74
CA ALA A 200 20.48 20.13 4.50
C ALA A 200 19.43 19.13 4.01
N LEU A 201 19.89 18.09 3.32
CA LEU A 201 19.04 16.94 3.00
C LEU A 201 18.71 16.13 4.26
N GLN A 202 17.58 15.46 4.22
CA GLN A 202 17.12 14.61 5.33
C GLN A 202 18.06 13.42 5.52
N GLU A 203 18.61 13.28 6.72
CA GLU A 203 19.35 12.08 7.12
C GLU A 203 18.41 11.02 7.69
N LEU A 204 18.53 9.80 7.19
CA LEU A 204 17.76 8.63 7.61
C LEU A 204 18.63 7.75 8.52
N ASP A 205 18.14 7.52 9.74
CA ASP A 205 18.72 6.57 10.71
C ASP A 205 17.57 5.85 11.41
N ILE A 206 16.88 5.00 10.65
CA ILE A 206 15.62 4.37 11.06
C ILE A 206 15.87 2.90 11.31
N HIS A 207 15.68 2.49 12.56
CA HIS A 207 15.76 1.11 12.99
C HIS A 207 14.47 0.74 13.71
N ARG A 208 13.67 -0.14 13.10
CA ARG A 208 12.37 -0.56 13.65
C ARG A 208 12.32 -2.08 13.74
N THR A 209 11.78 -2.55 14.85
CA THR A 209 11.50 -3.97 15.07
C THR A 209 10.06 -4.12 15.51
N TYR A 210 9.34 -5.06 14.91
CA TYR A 210 7.95 -5.34 15.20
C TYR A 210 7.76 -6.81 15.53
N HIS A 211 6.86 -7.05 16.48
CA HIS A 211 6.44 -8.37 16.90
C HIS A 211 4.92 -8.40 16.85
N PHE A 212 4.37 -9.07 15.87
CA PHE A 212 2.94 -9.13 15.64
C PHE A 212 2.40 -10.51 15.99
N PHE A 213 1.38 -10.53 16.82
CA PHE A 213 0.57 -11.71 17.07
C PHE A 213 -0.83 -11.48 16.48
N ASN A 214 -1.19 -12.26 15.46
CA ASN A 214 -2.40 -12.11 14.66
C ASN A 214 -3.29 -13.35 14.81
N PRO A 215 -4.01 -13.52 15.93
CA PRO A 215 -4.97 -14.61 16.11
C PRO A 215 -6.24 -14.36 15.29
N LYS A 216 -6.79 -15.43 14.74
CA LYS A 216 -8.11 -15.45 14.13
C LYS A 216 -8.85 -16.69 14.60
N ALA A 217 -10.14 -16.57 14.85
CA ALA A 217 -10.99 -17.68 15.20
C ALA A 217 -12.41 -17.46 14.69
N GLY A 218 -13.12 -18.53 14.45
CA GLY A 218 -14.51 -18.44 14.05
C GLY A 218 -15.23 -19.76 14.10
N VAL A 219 -16.53 -19.65 14.05
CA VAL A 219 -17.45 -20.77 13.99
C VAL A 219 -18.44 -20.54 12.86
N ASN A 220 -18.73 -21.58 12.12
CA ASN A 220 -19.85 -21.58 11.20
C ASN A 220 -20.72 -22.83 11.42
N TYR A 221 -22.01 -22.64 11.28
CA TYR A 221 -23.00 -23.70 11.42
C TYR A 221 -23.94 -23.72 10.23
N THR A 222 -23.96 -24.86 9.52
CA THR A 222 -24.87 -25.13 8.43
C THR A 222 -26.04 -26.00 8.93
N PHE A 223 -27.25 -25.47 8.86
CA PHE A 223 -28.48 -26.16 9.25
C PHE A 223 -29.47 -26.25 8.10
N ALA A 224 -30.38 -27.20 8.18
CA ALA A 224 -31.39 -27.42 7.13
C ALA A 224 -30.82 -27.45 5.68
N ARG A 225 -29.56 -27.85 5.52
CA ARG A 225 -28.78 -27.98 4.29
C ARG A 225 -28.52 -26.68 3.53
N ASN A 226 -29.38 -25.68 3.67
CA ASN A 226 -29.46 -24.48 2.85
C ASN A 226 -29.11 -23.21 3.60
N HIS A 227 -28.97 -23.28 4.91
CA HIS A 227 -28.76 -22.11 5.77
C HIS A 227 -27.41 -22.24 6.48
N LYS A 228 -26.63 -21.19 6.45
CA LYS A 228 -25.33 -21.10 7.15
C LYS A 228 -25.28 -19.81 7.93
N VAL A 229 -24.90 -19.87 9.20
CA VAL A 229 -24.52 -18.73 10.02
C VAL A 229 -23.05 -18.83 10.35
N TYR A 230 -22.41 -17.70 10.54
CA TYR A 230 -21.03 -17.66 11.00
C TYR A 230 -20.77 -16.46 11.89
N VAL A 231 -19.78 -16.61 12.76
CA VAL A 231 -19.17 -15.54 13.55
C VAL A 231 -17.65 -15.71 13.43
N SER A 232 -16.94 -14.63 13.23
CA SER A 232 -15.49 -14.61 13.24
C SER A 232 -14.92 -13.40 13.97
N PHE A 233 -13.72 -13.60 14.50
CA PHE A 233 -12.89 -12.55 15.07
C PHE A 233 -11.48 -12.69 14.55
N ALA A 234 -10.87 -11.55 14.19
CA ALA A 234 -9.49 -11.49 13.71
C ALA A 234 -8.75 -10.30 14.30
N VAL A 235 -7.48 -10.49 14.57
CA VAL A 235 -6.53 -9.41 14.83
C VAL A 235 -5.56 -9.35 13.64
N ALA A 236 -5.35 -8.16 13.09
CA ALA A 236 -4.35 -7.92 12.06
C ALA A 236 -3.48 -6.71 12.46
N GLN A 237 -2.19 -6.78 12.16
CA GLN A 237 -1.25 -5.72 12.42
C GLN A 237 -0.38 -5.51 11.19
N LYS A 238 -0.02 -4.24 10.94
CA LYS A 238 0.78 -3.85 9.78
C LYS A 238 1.79 -2.79 10.18
N GLU A 239 3.01 -2.98 9.75
CA GLU A 239 4.09 -2.01 9.87
C GLU A 239 3.97 -0.91 8.81
N PRO A 240 4.52 0.31 9.07
CA PRO A 240 4.67 1.34 8.05
C PRO A 240 5.55 0.86 6.89
N THR A 241 5.25 1.35 5.70
CA THR A 241 6.09 1.13 4.51
C THR A 241 7.33 2.02 4.55
N ARG A 242 8.29 1.79 3.62
CA ARG A 242 9.46 2.66 3.49
C ARG A 242 9.03 4.12 3.24
N SER A 243 8.10 4.36 2.31
CA SER A 243 7.61 5.71 1.99
C SER A 243 6.99 6.42 3.19
N ASN A 244 6.30 5.70 4.08
CA ASN A 244 5.78 6.29 5.30
C ASN A 244 6.87 6.84 6.23
N PHE A 245 8.11 6.36 6.13
CA PHE A 245 9.25 6.88 6.88
C PHE A 245 10.01 7.97 6.13
N THR A 246 10.20 7.81 4.82
CA THR A 246 11.02 8.72 4.01
C THR A 246 10.29 10.00 3.62
N ASP A 247 8.97 9.95 3.50
CA ASP A 247 8.14 11.05 3.03
C ASP A 247 7.47 11.83 4.19
N THR A 248 7.82 11.49 5.45
CA THR A 248 7.32 12.24 6.61
C THR A 248 7.91 13.63 6.67
N LYS A 249 7.08 14.61 7.02
CA LYS A 249 7.51 15.94 7.42
C LYS A 249 8.04 15.91 8.86
N ASN A 250 9.05 16.70 9.15
CA ASN A 250 9.56 16.98 10.51
C ASN A 250 10.09 15.78 11.32
N GLY A 251 10.37 14.61 10.69
CA GLY A 251 10.93 13.45 11.38
C GLY A 251 9.99 12.73 12.33
N GLU A 252 8.70 12.99 12.26
CA GLU A 252 7.66 12.25 12.98
C GLU A 252 7.40 10.92 12.27
N TYR A 253 8.08 9.89 12.73
CA TYR A 253 7.95 8.56 12.13
C TYR A 253 6.66 7.85 12.58
N PRO A 254 5.93 7.25 11.65
CA PRO A 254 4.71 6.53 11.97
C PRO A 254 4.98 5.25 12.76
N THR A 255 3.96 4.79 13.47
CA THR A 255 3.92 3.52 14.19
C THR A 255 3.10 2.48 13.43
N SER A 256 3.14 1.22 13.91
CA SER A 256 2.33 0.14 13.33
C SER A 256 0.85 0.29 13.67
N GLU A 257 -0.01 0.00 12.71
CA GLU A 257 -1.46 -0.07 12.92
C GLU A 257 -1.90 -1.45 13.42
N ARG A 258 -3.02 -1.47 14.14
CA ARG A 258 -3.69 -2.68 14.61
C ARG A 258 -5.17 -2.64 14.33
N LEU A 259 -5.71 -3.74 13.81
CA LEU A 259 -7.11 -3.98 13.53
C LEU A 259 -7.67 -5.07 14.42
N TYR A 260 -8.84 -4.84 14.98
CA TYR A 260 -9.73 -5.85 15.58
C TYR A 260 -10.98 -5.93 14.71
N ASP A 261 -11.23 -7.09 14.14
CA ASP A 261 -12.30 -7.31 13.17
C ASP A 261 -13.28 -8.37 13.68
N TRP A 262 -14.54 -7.99 13.77
CA TRP A 262 -15.66 -8.86 14.13
C TRP A 262 -16.63 -8.95 12.98
N GLU A 263 -16.95 -10.18 12.60
CA GLU A 263 -17.93 -10.43 11.57
C GLU A 263 -19.01 -11.39 12.05
N PHE A 264 -20.24 -11.14 11.63
CA PHE A 264 -21.38 -12.02 11.80
C PHE A 264 -22.15 -12.10 10.49
N GLY A 265 -22.35 -13.31 9.96
CA GLY A 265 -23.03 -13.48 8.69
C GLY A 265 -24.05 -14.60 8.67
N TYR A 266 -24.98 -14.45 7.74
CA TYR A 266 -25.96 -15.44 7.36
C TYR A 266 -25.97 -15.63 5.86
N LEU A 267 -25.95 -16.87 5.41
CA LEU A 267 -26.01 -17.26 4.00
C LEU A 267 -27.16 -18.25 3.81
N PHE A 268 -27.95 -18.00 2.77
CA PHE A 268 -28.95 -18.93 2.26
C PHE A 268 -28.58 -19.33 0.84
N HIS A 269 -28.67 -20.61 0.53
CA HIS A 269 -28.37 -21.14 -0.79
C HIS A 269 -29.31 -22.26 -1.18
N ASN A 270 -29.87 -22.20 -2.38
CA ASN A 270 -30.53 -23.32 -3.04
C ASN A 270 -30.20 -23.35 -4.53
N ASP A 271 -30.80 -24.24 -5.32
CA ASP A 271 -30.47 -24.43 -6.75
C ASP A 271 -30.72 -23.20 -7.61
N ARG A 272 -31.54 -22.24 -7.16
CA ARG A 272 -31.93 -21.07 -7.96
C ARG A 272 -31.57 -19.75 -7.31
N PHE A 273 -31.48 -19.72 -5.99
CA PHE A 273 -31.31 -18.47 -5.24
C PHE A 273 -30.23 -18.62 -4.17
N GLU A 274 -29.37 -17.63 -4.13
CA GLU A 274 -28.39 -17.44 -3.07
C GLU A 274 -28.56 -16.03 -2.50
N ALA A 275 -28.52 -15.90 -1.17
CA ALA A 275 -28.52 -14.60 -0.51
C ALA A 275 -27.62 -14.62 0.70
N GLY A 276 -26.96 -13.50 0.95
CA GLY A 276 -26.06 -13.31 2.07
C GLY A 276 -26.25 -11.97 2.74
N VAL A 277 -26.10 -11.95 4.05
CA VAL A 277 -25.91 -10.73 4.83
C VAL A 277 -24.71 -10.92 5.74
N ASN A 278 -23.84 -9.92 5.77
CA ASN A 278 -22.69 -9.84 6.66
C ASN A 278 -22.75 -8.53 7.44
N PHE A 279 -22.59 -8.58 8.74
CA PHE A 279 -22.36 -7.43 9.61
C PHE A 279 -20.92 -7.46 10.03
N TYR A 280 -20.24 -6.32 9.92
CA TYR A 280 -18.85 -6.20 10.34
C TYR A 280 -18.64 -4.99 11.26
N TYR A 281 -17.67 -5.12 12.15
CA TYR A 281 -17.16 -4.05 12.97
C TYR A 281 -15.64 -4.17 13.08
N MET A 282 -14.95 -3.24 12.43
CA MET A 282 -13.51 -3.11 12.37
C MET A 282 -13.09 -1.94 13.25
N SER A 283 -12.42 -2.19 14.36
CA SER A 283 -11.83 -1.16 15.24
C SER A 283 -10.34 -1.10 15.00
N TYR A 284 -9.83 0.09 14.72
CA TYR A 284 -8.42 0.34 14.47
C TYR A 284 -7.78 1.13 15.61
N LYS A 285 -6.53 0.79 15.88
CA LYS A 285 -5.61 1.58 16.69
C LYS A 285 -4.43 2.00 15.83
N ASP A 286 -4.06 3.28 15.92
CA ASP A 286 -2.96 3.88 15.18
C ASP A 286 -3.05 3.63 13.68
N GLN A 287 -4.26 3.68 13.09
CA GLN A 287 -4.46 3.45 11.66
C GLN A 287 -3.66 4.46 10.84
N LEU A 288 -2.91 3.96 9.85
CA LEU A 288 -2.26 4.79 8.85
C LEU A 288 -3.29 5.27 7.83
N VAL A 289 -3.59 6.55 7.83
CA VAL A 289 -4.55 7.17 6.89
C VAL A 289 -3.87 8.20 6.01
N ALA A 290 -4.34 8.31 4.78
CA ALA A 290 -3.89 9.34 3.84
C ALA A 290 -4.25 10.74 4.38
N THR A 291 -3.29 11.65 4.32
CA THR A 291 -3.46 13.06 4.73
C THR A 291 -4.13 13.92 3.66
N GLY A 292 -4.22 13.41 2.42
CA GLY A 292 -4.61 14.19 1.24
C GLY A 292 -3.42 14.91 0.57
N GLU A 293 -2.27 14.93 1.20
CA GLU A 293 -1.03 15.45 0.61
C GLU A 293 -0.34 14.38 -0.22
N LEU A 294 0.39 14.82 -1.24
CA LEU A 294 1.17 13.95 -2.12
C LEU A 294 2.67 14.22 -1.93
N SER A 295 3.45 13.16 -2.02
CA SER A 295 4.91 13.25 -2.14
C SER A 295 5.30 13.80 -3.53
N ASP A 296 6.57 14.12 -3.72
CA ASP A 296 7.15 14.52 -5.01
C ASP A 296 6.92 13.49 -6.14
N THR A 297 6.67 12.25 -5.79
CA THR A 297 6.39 11.15 -6.73
C THR A 297 4.90 10.87 -6.92
N GLY A 298 4.02 11.68 -6.30
CA GLY A 298 2.57 11.53 -6.38
C GLY A 298 2.01 10.44 -5.49
N GLN A 299 2.78 9.91 -4.53
CA GLN A 299 2.28 8.98 -3.53
C GLN A 299 1.59 9.74 -2.39
N GLU A 300 0.50 9.19 -1.89
CA GLU A 300 -0.21 9.77 -0.75
C GLU A 300 0.62 9.69 0.53
N LEU A 301 0.78 10.82 1.21
CA LEU A 301 1.37 10.87 2.53
C LEU A 301 0.36 10.31 3.55
N SER A 302 0.87 9.60 4.56
CA SER A 302 0.03 8.98 5.57
C SER A 302 0.53 9.32 6.96
N ARG A 303 -0.40 9.48 7.89
CA ARG A 303 -0.12 9.62 9.33
C ARG A 303 -0.96 8.64 10.14
N ASN A 304 -0.50 8.32 11.35
CA ASN A 304 -1.31 7.54 12.28
C ASN A 304 -2.42 8.42 12.88
N ILE A 305 -3.59 7.81 13.01
CA ILE A 305 -4.71 8.34 13.81
C ILE A 305 -4.98 7.38 14.96
N PRO A 306 -5.16 7.89 16.21
CA PRO A 306 -5.23 7.01 17.38
C PRO A 306 -6.35 5.99 17.30
N ASP A 307 -7.56 6.43 16.99
CA ASP A 307 -8.76 5.62 16.97
C ASP A 307 -9.62 5.86 15.74
N SER A 308 -10.00 4.78 15.09
CA SER A 308 -10.95 4.81 13.99
C SER A 308 -11.73 3.52 13.92
N TYR A 309 -12.86 3.53 13.22
CA TYR A 309 -13.64 2.34 13.00
C TYR A 309 -14.31 2.32 11.62
N ARG A 310 -14.56 1.12 11.15
CA ARG A 310 -15.43 0.82 10.02
C ARG A 310 -16.48 -0.17 10.48
N ARG A 311 -17.76 0.12 10.24
CA ARG A 311 -18.85 -0.80 10.52
C ARG A 311 -19.86 -0.75 9.42
N GLY A 312 -20.51 -1.87 9.14
CA GLY A 312 -21.48 -1.88 8.06
C GLY A 312 -22.21 -3.18 7.92
N ILE A 313 -23.04 -3.18 6.89
CA ILE A 313 -23.83 -4.31 6.44
C ILE A 313 -23.52 -4.53 4.97
N GLU A 314 -23.16 -5.75 4.63
CA GLU A 314 -22.98 -6.20 3.25
C GLU A 314 -24.13 -7.15 2.89
N LEU A 315 -24.77 -6.86 1.78
CA LEU A 315 -25.87 -7.66 1.23
C LEU A 315 -25.42 -8.24 -0.11
N SER A 316 -25.72 -9.49 -0.36
CA SER A 316 -25.54 -10.11 -1.65
C SER A 316 -26.74 -10.98 -2.00
N ALA A 317 -27.12 -11.00 -3.27
CA ALA A 317 -28.14 -11.88 -3.79
C ALA A 317 -27.82 -12.30 -5.22
N SER A 318 -28.11 -13.56 -5.54
CA SER A 318 -28.00 -14.11 -6.89
C SER A 318 -29.21 -14.98 -7.18
N LEU A 319 -29.80 -14.79 -8.35
CA LEU A 319 -31.03 -15.48 -8.77
C LEU A 319 -30.89 -16.01 -10.19
N ASN A 320 -30.98 -17.31 -10.38
CA ASN A 320 -31.11 -17.95 -11.68
C ASN A 320 -32.61 -17.88 -12.11
N ILE A 321 -32.97 -16.81 -12.83
CA ILE A 321 -34.36 -16.55 -13.26
C ILE A 321 -34.78 -17.57 -14.31
N ALA A 322 -33.89 -17.84 -15.27
CA ALA A 322 -34.10 -18.81 -16.33
C ALA A 322 -32.76 -19.49 -16.67
N ARG A 323 -32.80 -20.56 -17.47
CA ARG A 323 -31.56 -21.25 -17.94
C ARG A 323 -30.64 -20.35 -18.75
N TRP A 324 -31.18 -19.27 -19.27
CA TRP A 324 -30.48 -18.29 -20.12
C TRP A 324 -30.26 -16.93 -19.47
N PHE A 325 -30.77 -16.73 -18.23
CA PHE A 325 -30.68 -15.44 -17.56
C PHE A 325 -30.49 -15.60 -16.05
N SER A 326 -29.45 -14.98 -15.53
CA SER A 326 -29.21 -14.81 -14.10
C SER A 326 -28.98 -13.34 -13.71
N LEU A 327 -29.38 -13.01 -12.49
CA LEU A 327 -29.26 -11.70 -11.87
C LEU A 327 -28.42 -11.83 -10.60
N GLY A 328 -27.38 -11.04 -10.48
CA GLY A 328 -26.60 -10.82 -9.26
C GLY A 328 -26.75 -9.39 -8.78
N ALA A 329 -26.80 -9.18 -7.48
CA ALA A 329 -26.79 -7.86 -6.86
C ALA A 329 -25.98 -7.90 -5.56
N ASN A 330 -25.28 -6.82 -5.26
CA ASN A 330 -24.64 -6.58 -3.98
C ASN A 330 -24.82 -5.15 -3.52
N ALA A 331 -24.80 -4.92 -2.22
CA ALA A 331 -24.81 -3.58 -1.65
C ALA A 331 -24.06 -3.60 -0.31
N THR A 332 -23.23 -2.59 -0.08
CA THR A 332 -22.57 -2.33 1.19
C THR A 332 -23.05 -0.99 1.72
N LEU A 333 -23.55 -0.98 2.94
CA LEU A 333 -23.87 0.22 3.69
C LEU A 333 -22.88 0.32 4.84
N SER A 334 -22.09 1.37 4.86
CA SER A 334 -20.98 1.48 5.82
C SER A 334 -20.91 2.83 6.52
N GLN A 335 -20.36 2.83 7.70
CA GLN A 335 -19.93 4.01 8.43
C GLN A 335 -18.44 3.89 8.75
N ASN A 336 -17.66 4.82 8.23
CA ASN A 336 -16.20 4.83 8.32
C ASN A 336 -15.78 6.13 9.00
N ARG A 337 -15.28 6.07 10.23
CA ARG A 337 -15.06 7.25 11.08
C ARG A 337 -13.69 7.25 11.73
N ILE A 338 -13.14 8.45 11.87
CA ILE A 338 -12.03 8.78 12.76
C ILE A 338 -12.62 9.40 14.02
N GLU A 339 -12.15 9.00 15.19
CA GLU A 339 -12.55 9.58 16.46
C GLU A 339 -11.49 10.59 16.95
N ASN A 340 -11.94 11.65 17.61
CA ASN A 340 -11.07 12.68 18.18
C ASN A 340 -10.06 13.26 17.16
N TYR A 341 -10.54 13.54 15.94
CA TYR A 341 -9.69 14.00 14.86
C TYR A 341 -9.34 15.47 15.01
N THR A 342 -8.06 15.76 14.98
CA THR A 342 -7.51 17.12 14.90
C THR A 342 -6.82 17.27 13.55
N GLU A 343 -7.19 18.27 12.81
CA GLU A 343 -6.56 18.66 11.54
C GLU A 343 -5.60 19.83 11.79
N TYR A 344 -4.45 19.79 11.13
CA TYR A 344 -3.48 20.88 11.14
C TYR A 344 -3.58 21.62 9.82
N VAL A 345 -3.99 22.89 9.89
CA VAL A 345 -4.21 23.73 8.70
C VAL A 345 -3.15 24.81 8.68
N SER A 346 -2.39 24.90 7.59
CA SER A 346 -1.42 25.98 7.40
C SER A 346 -2.13 27.33 7.29
N GLU A 347 -1.74 28.28 8.12
CA GLU A 347 -2.23 29.67 8.05
C GLU A 347 -1.26 30.52 7.25
N TYR A 348 -1.82 31.41 6.41
CA TYR A 348 -1.10 32.37 5.60
C TYR A 348 -1.69 33.77 5.81
N ASP A 349 -0.85 34.80 5.74
CA ASP A 349 -1.30 36.19 5.70
C ASP A 349 -1.88 36.57 4.31
N ALA A 350 -2.32 37.84 4.18
CA ALA A 350 -2.86 38.36 2.92
C ALA A 350 -1.84 38.39 1.76
N ASP A 351 -0.56 38.35 2.09
CA ASP A 351 0.55 38.33 1.15
C ASP A 351 1.10 36.92 0.90
N TRP A 352 0.38 35.88 1.37
CA TRP A 352 0.75 34.47 1.27
C TRP A 352 2.01 34.07 2.05
N ASN A 353 2.43 34.87 3.05
CA ASN A 353 3.48 34.43 3.95
C ASN A 353 2.93 33.40 4.94
N TYR A 354 3.67 32.33 5.15
CA TYR A 354 3.31 31.28 6.11
C TYR A 354 3.40 31.81 7.54
N LEU A 355 2.28 31.73 8.30
CA LEU A 355 2.18 32.19 9.68
C LEU A 355 2.34 31.07 10.70
N GLY A 356 2.19 29.82 10.29
CA GLY A 356 2.23 28.67 11.16
C GLY A 356 1.13 27.64 10.85
N GLU A 357 0.99 26.65 11.73
CA GLU A 357 -0.09 25.67 11.67
C GLU A 357 -1.10 25.95 12.79
N LYS A 358 -2.36 25.87 12.44
CA LYS A 358 -3.48 25.96 13.37
C LYS A 358 -4.11 24.59 13.57
N GLU A 359 -4.30 24.22 14.82
CA GLU A 359 -5.03 23.02 15.19
C GLU A 359 -6.54 23.26 15.10
N LEU A 360 -7.21 22.45 14.30
CA LEU A 360 -8.67 22.44 14.17
C LEU A 360 -9.22 21.11 14.66
N TYR A 361 -9.81 21.11 15.87
CA TYR A 361 -10.46 19.93 16.40
C TYR A 361 -11.80 19.68 15.70
N LEU A 362 -11.89 18.62 14.91
CA LEU A 362 -13.08 18.23 14.14
C LEU A 362 -13.94 17.17 14.85
N GLY A 363 -13.49 16.61 15.98
CA GLY A 363 -14.20 15.54 16.67
C GLY A 363 -14.26 14.25 15.83
N THR A 364 -15.47 13.80 15.52
CA THR A 364 -15.65 12.59 14.66
C THR A 364 -15.72 12.98 13.20
N SER A 365 -14.74 12.57 12.41
CA SER A 365 -14.64 12.83 10.97
C SER A 365 -14.83 11.56 10.13
N THR A 366 -15.07 11.73 8.85
CA THR A 366 -15.18 10.61 7.89
C THR A 366 -13.81 10.24 7.36
N LEU A 367 -13.50 8.94 7.28
CA LEU A 367 -12.31 8.44 6.61
C LEU A 367 -12.35 8.79 5.12
N SER A 368 -11.27 9.34 4.59
CA SER A 368 -11.10 9.60 3.17
C SER A 368 -11.20 8.31 2.34
N TYR A 369 -11.65 8.42 1.08
CA TYR A 369 -11.77 7.30 0.15
C TYR A 369 -12.62 6.12 0.66
N SER A 370 -13.55 6.40 1.56
CA SER A 370 -14.38 5.37 2.20
C SER A 370 -15.87 5.72 2.02
N PRO A 371 -16.45 5.44 0.83
CA PRO A 371 -17.86 5.73 0.55
C PRO A 371 -18.76 4.96 1.51
N SER A 372 -19.87 5.57 1.91
CA SER A 372 -20.85 4.96 2.82
C SER A 372 -21.82 4.01 2.13
N VAL A 373 -21.91 4.09 0.81
CA VAL A 373 -22.74 3.19 -0.01
C VAL A 373 -21.94 2.73 -1.23
N ILE A 374 -21.89 1.44 -1.42
CA ILE A 374 -21.38 0.82 -2.66
C ILE A 374 -22.42 -0.20 -3.08
N ALA A 375 -22.84 -0.21 -4.34
CA ALA A 375 -23.81 -1.17 -4.86
C ALA A 375 -23.43 -1.62 -6.26
N GLY A 376 -23.77 -2.86 -6.59
CA GLY A 376 -23.52 -3.42 -7.91
C GLY A 376 -24.65 -4.33 -8.37
N VAL A 377 -24.91 -4.35 -9.67
CA VAL A 377 -25.84 -5.27 -10.31
C VAL A 377 -25.16 -5.93 -11.50
N LEU A 378 -25.33 -7.24 -11.61
CA LEU A 378 -24.81 -8.08 -12.67
C LEU A 378 -25.97 -8.78 -13.37
N LEU A 379 -26.09 -8.58 -14.69
CA LEU A 379 -27.03 -9.30 -15.55
C LEU A 379 -26.25 -10.21 -16.48
N ASP A 380 -26.53 -11.50 -16.44
CA ASP A 380 -25.82 -12.49 -17.23
C ASP A 380 -26.81 -13.26 -18.14
N PHE A 381 -26.56 -13.18 -19.43
CA PHE A 381 -27.41 -13.76 -20.48
C PHE A 381 -26.61 -14.79 -21.28
N HIS A 382 -27.17 -16.00 -21.41
CA HIS A 382 -26.63 -17.10 -22.20
C HIS A 382 -27.72 -17.72 -23.08
N VAL A 383 -27.71 -17.41 -24.37
CA VAL A 383 -28.69 -17.95 -25.31
C VAL A 383 -27.96 -18.58 -26.49
N LYS A 384 -28.02 -19.90 -26.58
CA LYS A 384 -27.32 -20.71 -27.62
C LYS A 384 -25.82 -20.40 -27.61
N GLY A 385 -25.27 -19.88 -28.71
CA GLY A 385 -23.86 -19.46 -28.85
C GLY A 385 -23.57 -18.00 -28.47
N PHE A 386 -24.58 -17.27 -27.95
CA PHE A 386 -24.42 -15.86 -27.54
C PHE A 386 -24.38 -15.75 -26.03
N SER A 387 -23.43 -14.96 -25.50
CA SER A 387 -23.37 -14.57 -24.10
C SER A 387 -23.17 -13.07 -23.97
N ALA A 388 -23.85 -12.46 -23.02
CA ALA A 388 -23.71 -11.04 -22.70
C ALA A 388 -23.71 -10.83 -21.17
N LEU A 389 -22.74 -10.08 -20.69
CA LEU A 389 -22.61 -9.71 -19.29
C LEU A 389 -22.71 -8.19 -19.17
N LEU A 390 -23.68 -7.72 -18.42
CA LEU A 390 -23.83 -6.31 -18.08
C LEU A 390 -23.57 -6.13 -16.59
N HIS A 391 -22.56 -5.34 -16.26
CA HIS A 391 -22.23 -4.97 -14.90
C HIS A 391 -22.35 -3.46 -14.70
N THR A 392 -23.04 -3.05 -13.66
CA THR A 392 -23.11 -1.65 -13.23
C THR A 392 -22.72 -1.54 -11.76
N GLN A 393 -22.06 -0.46 -11.40
CA GLN A 393 -21.60 -0.17 -10.05
C GLN A 393 -21.89 1.29 -9.71
N TYR A 394 -22.33 1.48 -8.46
CA TYR A 394 -22.53 2.79 -7.83
C TYR A 394 -21.58 2.96 -6.65
#